data_4da7881f41669e06978a02fbd3b5825d
#
_entry.id   4da7881f41669e06978a02fbd3b5825d
#
_cell.length_a   1.000
_cell.length_b   1.000
_cell.length_c   1.000
_cell.angle_alpha   90.00
_cell.angle_beta   90.00
_cell.angle_gamma   90.00
#
_symmetry.space_group_name_H-M   'P 1'
#
loop_
_entity.id
_entity.type
_entity.pdbx_description
1 polymer ?
#
loop_
_entity_poly.entity_id
_entity_poly.type
_entity_poly.pdbx_seq_one_letter_code
_entity_poly.pdbx_strand_id
1 'polypeptide(L)'
;MLTVMKFGGSSVADLAHIRNVAQRCIEKQQAGSQVVVVLSAMGKTTDGLIATAKQITEKPSRREMDMLLATGEQVSVSLMAITMIQMGVSAVSLNAWQVPMHTTSDYQNARFKRIDTERIRKELDDNKIVIAVSYTHLTLPTK
;
A
#
# COMPACT_ATOMS: atom_id res chain seq x y z
N MET A 1 -0.04 1.17 21.83
CA MET A 1 -1.25 0.76 21.08
C MET A 1 -0.90 0.67 19.60
N LEU A 2 -1.40 -0.32 18.90
CA LEU A 2 -1.22 -0.44 17.45
C LEU A 2 -2.36 0.31 16.72
N THR A 3 -1.99 1.20 15.80
CA THR A 3 -2.95 1.93 14.96
C THR A 3 -2.69 1.60 13.49
N VAL A 4 -3.74 1.20 12.77
CA VAL A 4 -3.70 0.99 11.32
C VAL A 4 -4.45 2.14 10.66
N MET A 5 -3.79 2.83 9.74
CA MET A 5 -4.33 3.98 9.02
C MET A 5 -4.36 3.68 7.53
N LYS A 6 -5.53 3.69 6.92
CA LYS A 6 -5.70 3.46 5.48
C LYS A 6 -6.03 4.75 4.76
N PHE A 7 -5.37 4.99 3.63
CA PHE A 7 -5.59 6.15 2.77
C PHE A 7 -5.81 5.70 1.32
N GLY A 8 -6.85 6.22 0.71
CA GLY A 8 -7.15 5.99 -0.71
C GLY A 8 -6.31 6.86 -1.64
N GLY A 9 -6.43 6.63 -2.95
CA GLY A 9 -5.63 7.31 -3.96
C GLY A 9 -5.76 8.84 -3.96
N SER A 10 -6.95 9.38 -3.68
CA SER A 10 -7.17 10.82 -3.60
C SER A 10 -6.42 11.48 -2.43
N SER A 11 -6.24 10.75 -1.33
CA SER A 11 -5.49 11.23 -0.16
C SER A 11 -3.98 11.26 -0.39
N VAL A 12 -3.48 10.58 -1.42
CA VAL A 12 -2.06 10.53 -1.82
C VAL A 12 -1.88 10.95 -3.28
N ALA A 13 -2.75 11.85 -3.78
CA ALA A 13 -2.82 12.22 -5.18
C ALA A 13 -1.53 12.85 -5.73
N ASP A 14 -0.79 13.58 -4.91
CA ASP A 14 0.48 14.25 -5.24
C ASP A 14 1.40 14.31 -4.02
N LEU A 15 2.58 14.89 -4.20
CA LEU A 15 3.58 14.99 -3.13
C LEU A 15 3.12 15.84 -1.94
N ALA A 16 2.30 16.86 -2.15
CA ALA A 16 1.75 17.66 -1.06
C ALA A 16 0.79 16.84 -0.20
N HIS A 17 -0.07 16.04 -0.83
CA HIS A 17 -0.97 15.11 -0.13
C HIS A 17 -0.19 14.03 0.61
N ILE A 18 0.85 13.45 0.00
CA ILE A 18 1.74 12.48 0.65
C ILE A 18 2.37 13.07 1.91
N ARG A 19 2.86 14.30 1.84
CA ARG A 19 3.45 14.99 2.99
C ARG A 19 2.43 15.20 4.12
N ASN A 20 1.19 15.58 3.80
CA ASN A 20 0.12 15.73 4.78
C ASN A 20 -0.22 14.41 5.47
N VAL A 21 -0.32 13.33 4.71
CA VAL A 21 -0.56 11.99 5.28
C VAL A 21 0.63 11.55 6.15
N ALA A 22 1.87 11.76 5.68
CA ALA A 22 3.07 11.46 6.46
C ALA A 22 3.06 12.19 7.80
N GLN A 23 2.74 13.48 7.83
CA GLN A 23 2.64 14.27 9.05
C GLN A 23 1.64 13.67 10.04
N ARG A 24 0.46 13.29 9.59
CA ARG A 24 -0.58 12.68 10.44
C ARG A 24 -0.13 11.34 11.04
N CYS A 25 0.57 10.54 10.25
CA CYS A 25 1.12 9.25 10.71
C CYS A 25 2.22 9.45 11.74
N ILE A 26 3.11 10.42 11.53
CA ILE A 26 4.20 10.77 12.45
C ILE A 26 3.63 11.27 13.78
N GLU A 27 2.66 12.16 13.75
CA GLU A 27 1.98 12.65 14.95
C GLU A 27 1.35 11.51 15.76
N LYS A 28 0.75 10.54 15.07
CA LYS A 28 0.18 9.36 15.73
C LYS A 28 1.24 8.49 16.40
N GLN A 29 2.40 8.30 15.77
CA GLN A 29 3.53 7.59 16.36
C GLN A 29 4.11 8.36 17.56
N GLN A 30 4.28 9.67 17.45
CA GLN A 30 4.79 10.53 18.52
C GLN A 30 3.84 10.55 19.74
N ALA A 31 2.55 10.36 19.52
CA ALA A 31 1.56 10.18 20.59
C ALA A 31 1.61 8.80 21.28
N GLY A 32 2.57 7.95 20.92
CA GLY A 32 2.83 6.66 21.59
C GLY A 32 2.24 5.42 20.88
N SER A 33 1.71 5.56 19.67
CA SER A 33 1.22 4.41 18.89
C SER A 33 2.30 3.79 18.03
N GLN A 34 2.27 2.47 17.85
CA GLN A 34 2.87 1.81 16.69
C GLN A 34 1.94 2.04 15.49
N VAL A 35 2.47 2.42 14.33
CA VAL A 35 1.67 2.82 13.18
C VAL A 35 1.94 1.94 11.98
N VAL A 36 0.87 1.36 11.42
CA VAL A 36 0.85 0.73 10.10
C VAL A 36 0.01 1.58 9.17
N VAL A 37 0.56 1.95 8.04
CA VAL A 37 -0.11 2.75 7.02
C VAL A 37 -0.38 1.88 5.81
N VAL A 38 -1.61 1.89 5.31
CA VAL A 38 -2.01 1.15 4.11
C VAL A 38 -2.38 2.13 3.02
N LEU A 39 -1.68 2.09 1.88
CA LEU A 39 -1.84 3.04 0.79
C LEU A 39 -2.31 2.37 -0.50
N SER A 40 -3.19 3.07 -1.20
CA SER A 40 -3.51 2.81 -2.61
C SER A 40 -2.52 3.55 -3.54
N ALA A 41 -2.59 3.28 -4.85
CA ALA A 41 -1.88 4.05 -5.86
C ALA A 41 -2.28 5.52 -5.83
N MET A 42 -1.37 6.39 -6.28
CA MET A 42 -1.57 7.85 -6.26
C MET A 42 -2.66 8.29 -7.27
N GLY A 43 -3.65 9.03 -6.80
CA GLY A 43 -4.64 9.69 -7.65
C GLY A 43 -5.28 8.76 -8.68
N LYS A 44 -5.09 9.07 -9.97
CA LYS A 44 -5.61 8.29 -11.09
C LYS A 44 -4.58 7.34 -11.73
N THR A 45 -3.53 6.98 -11.03
CA THR A 45 -2.46 6.11 -11.57
C THR A 45 -3.02 4.77 -12.04
N THR A 46 -3.89 4.13 -11.28
CA THR A 46 -4.53 2.86 -11.66
C THR A 46 -5.33 3.00 -12.95
N ASP A 47 -6.14 4.05 -13.08
CA ASP A 47 -6.92 4.32 -14.30
C ASP A 47 -6.01 4.53 -15.51
N GLY A 48 -4.91 5.24 -15.34
CA GLY A 48 -3.91 5.46 -16.39
C GLY A 48 -3.25 4.16 -16.86
N LEU A 49 -2.90 3.27 -15.94
CA LEU A 49 -2.32 1.96 -16.27
C LEU A 49 -3.32 1.08 -17.01
N ILE A 50 -4.59 1.07 -16.59
CA ILE A 50 -5.67 0.35 -17.28
C ILE A 50 -5.85 0.90 -18.71
N ALA A 51 -5.90 2.23 -18.86
CA ALA A 51 -6.04 2.88 -20.16
C ALA A 51 -4.86 2.54 -21.09
N THR A 52 -3.64 2.51 -20.57
CA THR A 52 -2.45 2.12 -21.35
C THR A 52 -2.54 0.68 -21.84
N ALA A 53 -2.90 -0.25 -20.98
CA ALA A 53 -3.06 -1.66 -21.35
C ALA A 53 -4.15 -1.86 -22.42
N LYS A 54 -5.25 -1.11 -22.34
CA LYS A 54 -6.35 -1.15 -23.30
C LYS A 54 -6.00 -0.60 -24.68
N GLN A 55 -4.95 0.23 -24.79
CA GLN A 55 -4.42 0.65 -26.09
C GLN A 55 -3.73 -0.49 -26.85
N ILE A 56 -3.25 -1.50 -26.13
CA ILE A 56 -2.60 -2.68 -26.73
C ILE A 56 -3.67 -3.70 -27.16
N THR A 57 -4.66 -3.96 -26.30
CA THR A 57 -5.75 -4.92 -26.56
C THR A 57 -6.97 -4.59 -25.70
N GLU A 58 -8.16 -4.81 -26.25
CA GLU A 58 -9.41 -4.64 -25.50
C GLU A 58 -9.58 -5.65 -24.35
N LYS A 59 -8.92 -6.80 -24.46
CA LYS A 59 -9.00 -7.90 -23.48
C LYS A 59 -7.61 -8.30 -22.96
N PRO A 60 -6.97 -7.44 -22.16
CA PRO A 60 -5.68 -7.79 -21.59
C PRO A 60 -5.78 -8.99 -20.64
N SER A 61 -4.71 -9.79 -20.57
CA SER A 61 -4.63 -10.91 -19.64
C SER A 61 -4.83 -10.43 -18.20
N ARG A 62 -5.71 -11.07 -17.44
CA ARG A 62 -5.99 -10.71 -16.06
C ARG A 62 -4.74 -10.81 -15.17
N ARG A 63 -3.95 -11.87 -15.37
CA ARG A 63 -2.69 -12.04 -14.62
C ARG A 63 -1.73 -10.88 -14.87
N GLU A 64 -1.54 -10.50 -16.13
CA GLU A 64 -0.62 -9.40 -16.47
C GLU A 64 -1.17 -8.03 -16.03
N MET A 65 -2.49 -7.87 -16.01
CA MET A 65 -3.11 -6.67 -15.43
C MET A 65 -2.83 -6.56 -13.93
N ASP A 66 -2.92 -7.64 -13.16
CA ASP A 66 -2.59 -7.64 -11.74
C ASP A 66 -1.12 -7.26 -11.52
N MET A 67 -0.21 -7.78 -12.33
CA MET A 67 1.21 -7.42 -12.30
C MET A 67 1.42 -5.92 -12.58
N LEU A 68 0.77 -5.41 -13.62
CA LEU A 68 0.86 -4.00 -14.01
C LEU A 68 0.29 -3.07 -12.92
N LEU A 69 -0.90 -3.35 -12.42
CA LEU A 69 -1.58 -2.49 -11.44
C LEU A 69 -0.86 -2.44 -10.10
N ALA A 70 -0.22 -3.54 -9.69
CA ALA A 70 0.57 -3.59 -8.46
C ALA A 70 1.73 -2.59 -8.44
N THR A 71 2.23 -2.16 -9.59
CA THR A 71 3.32 -1.16 -9.67
C THR A 71 2.89 0.20 -9.13
N GLY A 72 1.62 0.57 -9.26
CA GLY A 72 1.09 1.85 -8.79
C GLY A 72 1.18 1.97 -7.26
N GLU A 73 0.81 0.93 -6.53
CA GLU A 73 0.91 0.89 -5.08
C GLU A 73 2.37 0.88 -4.61
N GLN A 74 3.26 0.20 -5.34
CA GLN A 74 4.70 0.19 -5.02
C GLN A 74 5.30 1.60 -5.10
N VAL A 75 4.90 2.40 -6.07
CA VAL A 75 5.33 3.80 -6.17
C VAL A 75 4.87 4.60 -4.95
N SER A 76 3.60 4.52 -4.59
CA SER A 76 3.05 5.33 -3.49
C SER A 76 3.65 4.97 -2.12
N VAL A 77 3.81 3.68 -1.81
CA VAL A 77 4.40 3.27 -0.52
C VAL A 77 5.88 3.65 -0.41
N SER A 78 6.62 3.57 -1.52
CA SER A 78 8.03 3.96 -1.56
C SER A 78 8.20 5.47 -1.38
N LEU A 79 7.41 6.29 -2.07
CA LEU A 79 7.43 7.74 -1.93
C LEU A 79 7.03 8.19 -0.51
N MET A 80 6.05 7.51 0.10
CA MET A 80 5.67 7.78 1.48
C MET A 80 6.81 7.47 2.46
N ALA A 81 7.50 6.33 2.31
CA ALA A 81 8.64 5.98 3.14
C ALA A 81 9.78 7.00 2.98
N ILE A 82 10.11 7.40 1.77
CA ILE A 82 11.12 8.43 1.49
C ILE A 82 10.73 9.75 2.17
N THR A 83 9.47 10.15 2.08
CA THR A 83 8.96 11.38 2.70
C THR A 83 9.08 11.34 4.22
N MET A 84 8.68 10.24 4.87
CA MET A 84 8.79 10.09 6.33
C MET A 84 10.24 10.10 6.80
N ILE A 85 11.14 9.43 6.09
CA ILE A 85 12.58 9.43 6.39
C ILE A 85 13.14 10.84 6.27
N GLN A 86 12.77 11.59 5.24
CA GLN A 86 13.17 12.99 5.07
C GLN A 86 12.62 13.89 6.19
N MET A 87 11.49 13.54 6.77
CA MET A 87 10.91 14.24 7.93
C MET A 87 11.50 13.78 9.27
N GLY A 88 12.52 12.92 9.27
CA GLY A 88 13.29 12.50 10.45
C GLY A 88 12.74 11.28 11.19
N VAL A 89 11.87 10.49 10.57
CA VAL A 89 11.24 9.29 11.16
C VAL A 89 11.67 8.04 10.42
N SER A 90 12.00 6.98 11.16
CA SER A 90 12.27 5.67 10.57
C SER A 90 10.99 5.07 9.99
N ALA A 91 11.03 4.71 8.72
CA ALA A 91 9.91 4.12 8.00
C ALA A 91 10.37 3.04 7.03
N VAL A 92 9.51 2.08 6.75
CA VAL A 92 9.78 1.00 5.80
C VAL A 92 8.53 0.70 4.97
N SER A 93 8.70 0.63 3.66
CA SER A 93 7.66 0.18 2.74
C SER A 93 7.76 -1.33 2.51
N LEU A 94 6.63 -2.01 2.52
CA LEU A 94 6.55 -3.46 2.32
C LEU A 94 5.55 -3.81 1.22
N ASN A 95 5.99 -4.66 0.30
CA ASN A 95 5.14 -5.28 -0.72
C ASN A 95 4.49 -6.57 -0.20
N ALA A 96 3.51 -7.08 -0.94
CA ALA A 96 2.78 -8.29 -0.57
C ALA A 96 3.66 -9.56 -0.44
N TRP A 97 4.77 -9.65 -1.18
CA TRP A 97 5.71 -10.75 -1.04
C TRP A 97 6.68 -10.60 0.14
N GLN A 98 6.86 -9.38 0.65
CA GLN A 98 7.65 -9.10 1.86
C GLN A 98 6.80 -9.29 3.13
N VAL A 99 5.48 -9.19 2.99
CA VAL A 99 4.48 -9.58 3.98
C VAL A 99 3.64 -10.67 3.33
N PRO A 100 3.99 -11.95 3.45
CA PRO A 100 3.33 -13.01 2.70
C PRO A 100 1.82 -12.99 2.90
N MET A 101 1.11 -12.62 1.84
CA MET A 101 -0.35 -12.58 1.77
C MET A 101 -0.80 -13.79 0.93
N HIS A 102 -1.28 -14.81 1.62
CA HIS A 102 -1.81 -16.00 0.96
C HIS A 102 -3.23 -15.74 0.48
N THR A 103 -3.45 -15.91 -0.82
CA THR A 103 -4.75 -15.69 -1.47
C THR A 103 -5.19 -16.93 -2.23
N THR A 104 -6.43 -16.90 -2.74
CA THR A 104 -6.85 -17.81 -3.82
C THR A 104 -6.13 -17.43 -5.12
N SER A 105 -6.11 -18.34 -6.09
CA SER A 105 -5.47 -18.16 -7.41
C SER A 105 -6.34 -17.42 -8.44
N ASP A 106 -7.45 -16.82 -8.03
CA ASP A 106 -8.37 -16.11 -8.92
C ASP A 106 -7.88 -14.69 -9.19
N TYR A 107 -7.27 -14.46 -10.35
CA TYR A 107 -6.81 -13.13 -10.75
C TYR A 107 -7.98 -12.13 -10.81
N GLN A 108 -7.71 -10.89 -10.35
CA GLN A 108 -8.68 -9.79 -10.21
C GLN A 108 -9.83 -10.05 -9.21
N ASN A 109 -9.89 -11.24 -8.60
CA ASN A 109 -10.94 -11.63 -7.67
C ASN A 109 -10.42 -12.51 -6.54
N ALA A 110 -9.14 -12.37 -6.21
CA ALA A 110 -8.48 -13.15 -5.17
C ALA A 110 -9.04 -12.84 -3.78
N ARG A 111 -9.17 -13.87 -2.96
CA ARG A 111 -9.61 -13.77 -1.58
C ARG A 111 -8.47 -14.08 -0.63
N PHE A 112 -8.35 -13.32 0.44
CA PHE A 112 -7.36 -13.57 1.48
C PHE A 112 -7.64 -14.89 2.21
N LYS A 113 -6.59 -15.70 2.37
CA LYS A 113 -6.58 -16.89 3.22
C LYS A 113 -5.83 -16.64 4.52
N ARG A 114 -4.65 -16.02 4.44
CA ARG A 114 -3.79 -15.73 5.58
C ARG A 114 -2.83 -14.59 5.26
N ILE A 115 -2.49 -13.79 6.26
CA ILE A 115 -1.44 -12.79 6.21
C ILE A 115 -0.41 -13.17 7.27
N ASP A 116 0.86 -13.25 6.88
CA ASP A 116 1.97 -13.43 7.81
C ASP A 116 2.40 -12.06 8.34
N THR A 117 2.23 -11.85 9.63
CA THR A 117 2.48 -10.56 10.27
C THR A 117 3.85 -10.45 10.94
N GLU A 118 4.68 -11.48 10.91
CA GLU A 118 5.98 -11.48 11.60
C GLU A 118 6.88 -10.34 11.15
N ARG A 119 6.98 -10.13 9.83
CA ARG A 119 7.78 -9.05 9.28
C ARG A 119 7.28 -7.67 9.73
N ILE A 120 5.97 -7.45 9.73
CA ILE A 120 5.37 -6.18 10.17
C ILE A 120 5.69 -5.94 11.64
N ARG A 121 5.50 -6.94 12.48
CA ARG A 121 5.76 -6.83 13.94
C ARG A 121 7.21 -6.52 14.22
N LYS A 122 8.16 -7.20 13.56
CA LYS A 122 9.59 -6.94 13.70
C LYS A 122 9.92 -5.47 13.40
N GLU A 123 9.44 -4.92 12.29
CA GLU A 123 9.72 -3.54 11.91
C GLU A 123 9.07 -2.53 12.87
N LEU A 124 7.88 -2.82 13.38
CA LEU A 124 7.22 -2.00 14.42
C LEU A 124 8.01 -2.02 15.74
N ASP A 125 8.53 -3.17 16.14
CA ASP A 125 9.34 -3.32 17.36
C ASP A 125 10.68 -2.59 17.24
N ASP A 126 11.19 -2.43 16.01
CA ASP A 126 12.35 -1.59 15.68
C ASP A 126 11.99 -0.08 15.60
N ASN A 127 10.82 0.31 16.09
CA ASN A 127 10.32 1.68 16.14
C ASN A 127 10.17 2.35 14.75
N LYS A 128 9.85 1.57 13.73
CA LYS A 128 9.56 2.08 12.38
C LYS A 128 8.06 2.24 12.14
N ILE A 129 7.68 3.22 11.33
CA ILE A 129 6.36 3.23 10.71
C ILE A 129 6.39 2.26 9.53
N VAL A 130 5.45 1.32 9.51
CA VAL A 130 5.32 0.33 8.44
C VAL A 130 4.30 0.84 7.42
N ILE A 131 4.68 0.86 6.15
CA ILE A 131 3.83 1.28 5.05
C ILE A 131 3.59 0.08 4.14
N ALA A 132 2.34 -0.36 4.05
CA ALA A 132 1.96 -1.54 3.29
C ALA A 132 1.10 -1.16 2.08
N VAL A 133 1.16 -1.99 1.04
CA VAL A 133 0.33 -1.83 -0.15
C VAL A 133 -1.12 -2.20 0.11
N SER A 134 -2.06 -1.43 -0.48
CA SER A 134 -3.48 -1.75 -0.53
C SER A 134 -3.85 -2.21 -1.93
N TYR A 135 -4.05 -3.50 -2.11
CA TYR A 135 -4.56 -4.03 -3.38
C TYR A 135 -6.09 -3.93 -3.40
N THR A 136 -6.62 -2.93 -4.11
CA THR A 136 -8.06 -2.70 -4.24
C THR A 136 -8.78 -3.76 -5.06
N HIS A 137 -8.06 -4.56 -5.83
CA HIS A 137 -8.58 -5.69 -6.60
C HIS A 137 -8.64 -7.01 -5.81
N LEU A 138 -8.21 -7.00 -4.54
CA LEU A 138 -8.41 -8.10 -3.61
C LEU A 138 -9.70 -7.83 -2.82
N THR A 139 -10.69 -8.69 -2.98
CA THR A 139 -11.91 -8.62 -2.17
C THR A 139 -11.68 -9.22 -0.78
N LEU A 140 -11.87 -8.42 0.25
CA LEU A 140 -12.01 -8.92 1.61
C LEU A 140 -13.34 -9.66 1.74
N PRO A 141 -13.39 -10.81 2.43
CA PRO A 141 -14.67 -11.41 2.76
C PRO A 141 -15.43 -10.42 3.65
N THR A 142 -16.54 -9.90 3.13
CA THR A 142 -17.50 -9.17 3.95
C THR A 142 -18.14 -10.17 4.92
N LYS A 143 -18.00 -9.91 6.21
CA LYS A 143 -18.77 -10.63 7.22
C LYS A 143 -20.21 -10.17 7.17
#